data_2e6af2ccf78cb7409f0ffd9717442d64
#
_entry.id   2e6af2ccf78cb7409f0ffd9717442d64
#
_cell.length_a   1.000
_cell.length_b   1.000
_cell.length_c   1.000
_cell.angle_alpha   90.00
_cell.angle_beta   90.00
_cell.angle_gamma   90.00
#
_symmetry.space_group_name_H-M   'P 1'
#
loop_
_entity.id
_entity.type
_entity.pdbx_description
1 polymer ?
#
loop_
_entity_poly.entity_id
_entity_poly.type
_entity_poly.pdbx_seq_one_letter_code
_entity_poly.pdbx_strand_id
1 'polypeptide(L)' 'MRLRRFNAALLQMRSAKNLTDIALATGYYDQAHFCRDFKDLAGLTPGAYRAACA' A
#
# COMPACT_ATOMS: atom_id res chain seq x y z
N MET A 1 -8.19 0.11 11.56
CA MET A 1 -6.90 -0.10 12.18
C MET A 1 -5.81 -0.16 11.14
N ARG A 2 -4.65 0.37 11.50
CA ARG A 2 -3.54 0.46 10.55
C ARG A 2 -3.07 -0.90 10.03
N LEU A 3 -2.91 -1.87 10.92
CA LEU A 3 -2.44 -3.20 10.52
C LEU A 3 -3.41 -3.90 9.58
N ARG A 4 -4.70 -3.72 9.79
CA ARG A 4 -5.70 -4.31 8.93
C ARG A 4 -5.62 -3.74 7.52
N ARG A 5 -5.53 -2.41 7.42
CA ARG A 5 -5.40 -1.75 6.12
C ARG A 5 -4.10 -2.15 5.46
N PHE A 6 -3.04 -2.21 6.23
CA PHE A 6 -1.73 -2.58 5.71
C PHE A 6 -1.75 -4.00 5.13
N ASN A 7 -2.32 -4.95 5.86
CA ASN A 7 -2.42 -6.32 5.38
C ASN A 7 -3.26 -6.42 4.11
N ALA A 8 -4.37 -5.68 4.06
CA ALA A 8 -5.20 -5.66 2.86
C ALA A 8 -4.43 -5.07 1.68
N ALA A 9 -3.63 -4.03 1.93
CA ALA A 9 -2.82 -3.43 0.88
C ALA A 9 -1.75 -4.39 0.38
N LEU A 10 -1.13 -5.14 1.28
CA LEU A 10 -0.12 -6.12 0.88
C LEU A 10 -0.71 -7.17 -0.08
N LEU A 11 -1.91 -7.63 0.22
CA LEU A 11 -2.59 -8.58 -0.67
C LEU A 11 -2.87 -7.96 -2.03
N GLN A 12 -3.32 -6.69 -2.04
CA GLN A 12 -3.60 -6.00 -3.29
C GLN A 12 -2.33 -5.73 -4.10
N MET A 13 -1.19 -5.61 -3.42
CA MET A 13 0.08 -5.37 -4.10
C MET A 13 0.48 -6.49 -5.04
N ARG A 14 -0.10 -7.67 -4.87
CA ARG A 14 0.15 -8.79 -5.76
C ARG A 14 -0.60 -8.67 -7.08
N SER A 15 -1.61 -7.82 -7.12
CA SER A 15 -2.41 -7.62 -8.33
C SER A 15 -1.74 -6.59 -9.23
N ALA A 16 -2.26 -6.46 -10.46
CA ALA A 16 -1.75 -5.48 -11.41
C ALA A 16 -2.32 -4.08 -11.19
N LYS A 17 -3.11 -3.88 -10.15
CA LYS A 17 -3.71 -2.59 -9.87
C LYS A 17 -2.65 -1.54 -9.57
N ASN A 18 -2.94 -0.29 -9.95
CA ASN A 18 -2.03 0.79 -9.62
C ASN A 18 -2.18 1.18 -8.15
N LEU A 19 -1.21 1.95 -7.63
CA LEU A 19 -1.17 2.27 -6.20
C LEU A 19 -2.36 3.12 -5.76
N THR A 20 -2.86 3.99 -6.63
CA THR A 20 -4.02 4.81 -6.30
C THR A 20 -5.25 3.93 -6.06
N ASP A 21 -5.48 2.97 -6.94
CA ASP A 21 -6.61 2.05 -6.80
C ASP A 21 -6.49 1.22 -5.53
N ILE A 22 -5.28 0.77 -5.23
CA ILE A 22 -5.04 -0.01 -4.01
C ILE A 22 -5.35 0.82 -2.77
N ALA A 23 -4.90 2.08 -2.75
CA ALA A 23 -5.16 2.96 -1.63
C ALA A 23 -6.66 3.15 -1.40
N LEU A 24 -7.41 3.42 -2.47
CA LEU A 24 -8.84 3.60 -2.36
C LEU A 24 -9.55 2.31 -1.93
N ALA A 25 -9.14 1.19 -2.47
CA ALA A 25 -9.77 -0.10 -2.15
C ALA A 25 -9.54 -0.50 -0.69
N THR A 26 -8.47 -0.02 -0.08
CA THR A 26 -8.14 -0.38 1.29
C THR A 26 -8.54 0.68 2.32
N GLY A 27 -9.28 1.71 1.89
CA GLY A 27 -9.87 2.67 2.81
C GLY A 27 -9.04 3.90 3.12
N TYR A 28 -8.01 4.18 2.34
CA TYR A 28 -7.24 5.39 2.49
C TYR A 28 -7.88 6.55 1.73
N TYR A 29 -7.77 7.75 2.27
CA TYR A 29 -8.34 8.92 1.64
C TYR A 29 -7.58 9.33 0.38
N ASP A 30 -6.25 9.18 0.42
CA ASP A 30 -5.44 9.53 -0.74
C ASP A 30 -4.17 8.68 -0.75
N GLN A 31 -3.47 8.75 -1.86
CA GLN A 31 -2.27 7.96 -2.05
C GLN A 31 -1.13 8.38 -1.11
N ALA A 32 -1.05 9.66 -0.78
CA ALA A 32 0.00 10.13 0.13
C ALA A 32 -0.16 9.52 1.51
N HIS A 33 -1.38 9.44 2.01
CA HIS A 33 -1.65 8.82 3.30
C HIS A 33 -1.27 7.33 3.27
N PHE A 34 -1.66 6.66 2.20
CA PHE A 34 -1.33 5.26 2.00
C PHE A 34 0.19 5.05 1.99
N CYS A 35 0.91 5.86 1.23
CA CYS A 35 2.36 5.75 1.14
C CYS A 35 3.04 5.97 2.50
N ARG A 36 2.55 6.94 3.28
CA ARG A 36 3.10 7.24 4.59
C ARG A 36 2.92 6.07 5.55
N ASP A 37 1.69 5.55 5.63
CA ASP A 37 1.42 4.41 6.50
C ASP A 37 2.23 3.18 6.07
N PHE A 38 2.29 2.95 4.78
CA PHE A 38 3.02 1.79 4.25
C PHE A 38 4.50 1.89 4.63
N LYS A 39 5.09 3.07 4.46
CA LYS A 39 6.50 3.25 4.80
C LYS A 39 6.75 3.08 6.29
N ASP A 40 5.83 3.58 7.13
CA ASP A 40 5.96 3.43 8.57
C ASP A 40 5.95 1.97 9.00
N LEU A 41 5.12 1.15 8.37
CA LEU A 41 4.94 -0.24 8.77
C LEU A 41 5.90 -1.19 8.06
N ALA A 42 6.22 -0.92 6.82
CA ALA A 42 7.06 -1.80 6.01
C ALA A 42 8.51 -1.36 5.92
N GLY A 43 8.79 -0.10 6.24
CA GLY A 43 10.14 0.44 6.14
C GLY A 43 10.50 0.99 4.78
N LEU A 44 9.62 0.82 3.78
CA LEU A 44 9.83 1.40 2.46
C LEU A 44 8.49 1.75 1.82
N THR A 45 8.54 2.59 0.79
CA THR A 45 7.32 3.03 0.11
C THR A 45 6.68 1.88 -0.67
N PRO A 46 5.37 1.98 -0.97
CA PRO A 46 4.71 0.95 -1.77
C PRO A 46 5.35 0.78 -3.15
N GLY A 47 5.79 1.86 -3.77
CA GLY A 47 6.46 1.78 -5.06
C GLY A 47 7.76 1.02 -4.97
N ALA A 48 8.56 1.31 -3.96
CA ALA A 48 9.82 0.61 -3.73
C ALA A 48 9.59 -0.86 -3.40
N TYR A 49 8.58 -1.14 -2.62
CA TYR A 49 8.22 -2.51 -2.27
C TYR A 49 7.84 -3.31 -3.51
N ARG A 50 7.01 -2.73 -4.36
CA ARG A 50 6.58 -3.40 -5.59
C ARG A 50 7.76 -3.64 -6.53
N ALA A 51 8.65 -2.67 -6.64
CA ALA A 51 9.84 -2.83 -7.47
C ALA A 51 10.75 -3.94 -6.96
N ALA A 52 10.87 -4.07 -5.64
CA ALA A 52 11.70 -5.11 -5.04
C ALA A 52 11.11 -6.50 -5.23
N CYS A 53 9.78 -6.60 -5.33
CA CYS A 53 9.09 -7.87 -5.50
C CYS A 53 8.93 -8.28 -6.96
N ALA A 54 9.17 -7.35 -7.88
CA ALA A 54 8.95 -7.60 -9.29
C ALA A 54 9.99 -8.54 -9.92
#